data_21a60c1c6dde6c032b727d5f9b4830dc
#
_entry.id   21a60c1c6dde6c032b727d5f9b4830dc
#
_cell.length_a   1.000
_cell.length_b   1.000
_cell.length_c   1.000
_cell.angle_alpha   90.00
_cell.angle_beta   90.00
_cell.angle_gamma   90.00
#
_symmetry.space_group_name_H-M   'P 1'
#
loop_
_entity.id
_entity.type
_entity.pdbx_description
1 polymer ?
#
loop_
_entity_poly.entity_id
_entity_poly.type
_entity_poly.pdbx_seq_one_letter_code
_entity_poly.pdbx_strand_id
1 'polypeptide(L)'
;SPEHTSESRKVLKWWQQYIAHTHSLQKGFISVKGVYFQAQIQKHTVTWLIPHAYTQDVPKKVDFRVMLTFLEFYTAYVKFVLYKLYKEAGLAFPPASPDTTSQFFELVGSDNEGPLSGLSLCLRREASYSWLDFAACSAGARIVDEAACTHVVADRVLKELDESKEHVQPQWVIDSLNSGRAKPCAPYKPGENAPPHLSPFVEPDEEEDEGSDSDDAGSEA
;
A
#
# COMPACT_ATOMS: atom_id res chain seq x y z
N SER A 1 21.94 0.69 -15.43
CA SER A 1 23.01 0.17 -14.56
C SER A 1 22.39 -0.36 -13.28
N PRO A 2 22.88 -1.46 -12.71
CA PRO A 2 22.41 -1.99 -11.41
C PRO A 2 22.46 -0.96 -10.27
N GLU A 3 23.39 -0.02 -10.33
CA GLU A 3 23.56 1.04 -9.33
C GLU A 3 22.36 1.99 -9.29
N HIS A 4 21.84 2.45 -10.43
CA HIS A 4 20.70 3.36 -10.49
C HIS A 4 19.43 2.72 -9.94
N THR A 5 19.21 1.44 -10.24
CA THR A 5 18.06 0.72 -9.70
C THR A 5 18.20 0.44 -8.19
N SER A 6 19.41 0.23 -7.71
CA SER A 6 19.67 0.09 -6.27
C SER A 6 19.39 1.38 -5.52
N GLU A 7 19.85 2.51 -6.06
CA GLU A 7 19.65 3.82 -5.44
C GLU A 7 18.18 4.24 -5.44
N SER A 8 17.43 4.02 -6.52
CA SER A 8 16.01 4.32 -6.57
C SER A 8 15.20 3.48 -5.59
N ARG A 9 15.58 2.21 -5.39
CA ARG A 9 14.96 1.34 -4.35
C ARG A 9 15.22 1.85 -2.93
N LYS A 10 16.42 2.37 -2.64
CA LYS A 10 16.71 2.99 -1.33
C LYS A 10 15.82 4.20 -1.10
N VAL A 11 15.71 5.07 -2.10
CA VAL A 11 14.89 6.28 -2.01
C VAL A 11 13.41 5.93 -1.81
N LEU A 12 12.91 4.89 -2.47
CA LEU A 12 11.55 4.39 -2.23
C LEU A 12 11.36 3.90 -0.80
N LYS A 13 12.33 3.15 -0.24
CA LYS A 13 12.27 2.73 1.18
C LYS A 13 12.26 3.92 2.13
N TRP A 14 13.08 4.94 1.89
CA TRP A 14 13.08 6.16 2.71
C TRP A 14 11.74 6.90 2.65
N TRP A 15 11.11 6.93 1.47
CA TRP A 15 9.76 7.46 1.33
C TRP A 15 8.75 6.68 2.17
N GLN A 16 8.76 5.36 2.07
CA GLN A 16 7.87 4.49 2.85
C GLN A 16 8.10 4.64 4.37
N GLN A 17 9.37 4.75 4.81
CA GLN A 17 9.71 5.00 6.22
C GLN A 17 9.16 6.34 6.71
N TYR A 18 9.30 7.39 5.90
CA TYR A 18 8.76 8.70 6.25
C TYR A 18 7.24 8.65 6.42
N ILE A 19 6.53 8.08 5.46
CA ILE A 19 5.07 7.96 5.48
C ILE A 19 4.59 7.15 6.69
N ALA A 20 5.25 6.03 6.98
CA ALA A 20 4.87 5.19 8.11
C ALA A 20 5.16 5.88 9.46
N HIS A 21 6.33 6.53 9.58
CA HIS A 21 6.71 7.26 10.80
C HIS A 21 5.80 8.45 11.10
N THR A 22 5.33 9.15 10.08
CA THR A 22 4.45 10.31 10.25
C THR A 22 2.97 9.95 10.26
N HIS A 23 2.61 8.66 10.17
CA HIS A 23 1.22 8.18 10.08
C HIS A 23 0.40 8.90 9.01
N SER A 24 1.08 9.30 7.92
CA SER A 24 0.49 10.13 6.88
C SER A 24 -0.34 9.34 5.86
N LEU A 25 -0.24 7.99 5.86
CA LEU A 25 -0.98 7.14 4.93
C LEU A 25 -2.47 7.16 5.25
N GLN A 26 -3.29 7.51 4.25
CA GLN A 26 -4.72 7.64 4.42
C GLN A 26 -5.53 6.58 3.70
N LYS A 27 -5.13 6.26 2.46
CA LYS A 27 -5.91 5.38 1.58
C LYS A 27 -5.00 4.43 0.82
N GLY A 28 -5.54 3.25 0.50
CA GLY A 28 -4.92 2.28 -0.38
C GLY A 28 -5.95 1.61 -1.28
N PHE A 29 -5.52 1.15 -2.46
CA PHE A 29 -6.36 0.42 -3.39
C PHE A 29 -5.57 -0.60 -4.17
N ILE A 30 -5.97 -1.87 -4.09
CA ILE A 30 -5.36 -2.97 -4.83
C ILE A 30 -6.01 -3.02 -6.21
N SER A 31 -5.26 -2.69 -7.24
CA SER A 31 -5.70 -2.75 -8.63
C SER A 31 -4.94 -3.82 -9.41
N VAL A 32 -5.36 -4.09 -10.63
CA VAL A 32 -4.66 -5.01 -11.56
C VAL A 32 -3.24 -4.54 -11.87
N LYS A 33 -2.97 -3.24 -11.87
CA LYS A 33 -1.65 -2.67 -12.18
C LYS A 33 -0.68 -2.67 -11.00
N GLY A 34 -1.20 -2.69 -9.79
CA GLY A 34 -0.45 -2.56 -8.55
C GLY A 34 -1.31 -1.98 -7.45
N VAL A 35 -0.68 -1.50 -6.39
CA VAL A 35 -1.39 -0.90 -5.26
C VAL A 35 -1.18 0.61 -5.27
N TYR A 36 -2.27 1.34 -5.37
CA TYR A 36 -2.29 2.79 -5.21
C TYR A 36 -2.32 3.13 -3.73
N PHE A 37 -1.51 4.08 -3.34
CA PHE A 37 -1.50 4.66 -2.00
C PHE A 37 -1.68 6.16 -2.07
N GLN A 38 -2.31 6.72 -1.04
CA GLN A 38 -2.47 8.15 -0.89
C GLN A 38 -2.10 8.56 0.53
N ALA A 39 -1.27 9.59 0.64
CA ALA A 39 -0.87 10.18 1.90
C ALA A 39 -1.12 11.69 1.90
N GLN A 40 -1.38 12.22 3.09
CA GLN A 40 -1.47 13.66 3.32
C GLN A 40 -0.15 14.14 3.92
N ILE A 41 0.60 14.94 3.15
CA ILE A 41 1.85 15.53 3.61
C ILE A 41 1.67 17.03 3.69
N GLN A 42 1.63 17.57 4.92
CA GLN A 42 1.29 18.96 5.17
C GLN A 42 -0.06 19.32 4.52
N LYS A 43 -0.05 20.19 3.49
CA LYS A 43 -1.24 20.63 2.74
C LYS A 43 -1.44 19.87 1.42
N HIS A 44 -0.57 18.91 1.11
CA HIS A 44 -0.56 18.24 -0.19
C HIS A 44 -1.00 16.80 -0.06
N THR A 45 -1.92 16.40 -0.91
CA THR A 45 -2.29 15.00 -1.11
C THR A 45 -1.37 14.41 -2.16
N VAL A 46 -0.65 13.35 -1.81
CA VAL A 46 0.28 12.65 -2.72
C VAL A 46 -0.23 11.25 -2.96
N THR A 47 -0.42 10.91 -4.23
CA THR A 47 -0.84 9.57 -4.65
C THR A 47 0.26 8.93 -5.48
N TRP A 48 0.58 7.66 -5.20
CA TRP A 48 1.58 6.90 -5.95
C TRP A 48 1.15 5.45 -6.14
N LEU A 49 1.79 4.77 -7.08
CA LEU A 49 1.55 3.37 -7.40
C LEU A 49 2.79 2.54 -7.08
N ILE A 50 2.61 1.44 -6.34
CA ILE A 50 3.59 0.36 -6.22
C ILE A 50 3.14 -0.75 -7.18
N PRO A 51 3.83 -0.98 -8.31
CA PRO A 51 3.40 -1.97 -9.29
C PRO A 51 3.57 -3.39 -8.75
N HIS A 52 2.74 -4.31 -9.22
CA HIS A 52 2.95 -5.73 -8.95
C HIS A 52 4.25 -6.23 -9.60
N ALA A 53 4.91 -7.19 -8.95
CA ALA A 53 6.16 -7.77 -9.42
C ALA A 53 5.93 -8.80 -10.55
N TYR A 54 5.20 -8.43 -11.59
CA TYR A 54 5.03 -9.26 -12.78
C TYR A 54 6.14 -8.98 -13.79
N THR A 55 6.52 -10.02 -14.54
CA THR A 55 7.30 -9.82 -15.76
C THR A 55 6.40 -9.11 -16.77
N GLN A 56 6.72 -7.87 -17.08
CA GLN A 56 5.97 -7.11 -18.07
C GLN A 56 6.68 -7.20 -19.43
N ASP A 57 5.91 -7.34 -20.49
CA ASP A 57 6.43 -7.18 -21.83
C ASP A 57 6.88 -5.73 -22.05
N VAL A 58 8.17 -5.55 -22.26
CA VAL A 58 8.72 -4.22 -22.52
C VAL A 58 8.47 -3.87 -23.98
N PRO A 59 7.79 -2.75 -24.28
CA PRO A 59 7.56 -2.32 -25.66
C PRO A 59 8.87 -2.14 -26.40
N LYS A 60 9.00 -2.71 -27.61
CA LYS A 60 10.22 -2.69 -28.44
C LYS A 60 10.72 -1.26 -28.79
N LYS A 61 9.84 -0.24 -28.64
CA LYS A 61 10.15 1.16 -29.00
C LYS A 61 10.62 2.00 -27.80
N VAL A 62 10.82 1.41 -26.63
CA VAL A 62 11.25 2.16 -25.44
C VAL A 62 12.76 2.38 -25.48
N ASP A 63 13.19 3.64 -25.42
CA ASP A 63 14.60 3.99 -25.25
C ASP A 63 14.98 3.95 -23.76
N PHE A 64 15.68 2.89 -23.37
CA PHE A 64 16.13 2.71 -22.00
C PHE A 64 17.17 3.75 -21.54
N ARG A 65 17.88 4.42 -22.45
CA ARG A 65 18.85 5.47 -22.09
C ARG A 65 18.10 6.70 -21.61
N VAL A 66 17.05 7.06 -22.33
CA VAL A 66 16.16 8.16 -21.92
C VAL A 66 15.50 7.83 -20.59
N MET A 67 14.99 6.60 -20.42
CA MET A 67 14.42 6.18 -19.14
C MET A 67 15.42 6.27 -17.98
N LEU A 68 16.68 5.86 -18.17
CA LEU A 68 17.71 5.96 -17.14
C LEU A 68 17.98 7.42 -16.76
N THR A 69 18.05 8.33 -17.71
CA THR A 69 18.24 9.77 -17.45
C THR A 69 17.10 10.32 -16.58
N PHE A 70 15.86 9.96 -16.90
CA PHE A 70 14.71 10.33 -16.05
C PHE A 70 14.78 9.68 -14.67
N LEU A 71 15.17 8.41 -14.58
CA LEU A 71 15.31 7.73 -13.29
C LEU A 71 16.33 8.42 -12.38
N GLU A 72 17.48 8.81 -12.93
CA GLU A 72 18.52 9.55 -12.21
C GLU A 72 17.99 10.90 -11.73
N PHE A 73 17.35 11.64 -12.62
CA PHE A 73 16.78 12.95 -12.30
C PHE A 73 15.73 12.85 -11.17
N TYR A 74 14.74 11.95 -11.33
CA TYR A 74 13.70 11.79 -10.32
C TYR A 74 14.24 11.24 -9.00
N THR A 75 15.21 10.33 -9.03
CA THR A 75 15.88 9.83 -7.82
C THR A 75 16.54 10.96 -7.05
N ALA A 76 17.30 11.82 -7.74
CA ALA A 76 17.93 12.99 -7.13
C ALA A 76 16.90 13.98 -6.57
N TYR A 77 15.86 14.26 -7.35
CA TYR A 77 14.78 15.16 -6.95
C TYR A 77 14.04 14.66 -5.69
N VAL A 78 13.62 13.39 -5.68
CA VAL A 78 12.92 12.80 -4.53
C VAL A 78 13.82 12.75 -3.28
N LYS A 79 15.12 12.47 -3.43
CA LYS A 79 16.08 12.55 -2.31
C LYS A 79 16.12 13.94 -1.70
N PHE A 80 16.13 14.98 -2.53
CA PHE A 80 16.13 16.36 -2.04
C PHE A 80 14.84 16.72 -1.31
N VAL A 81 13.69 16.31 -1.83
CA VAL A 81 12.39 16.46 -1.16
C VAL A 81 12.39 15.74 0.18
N LEU A 82 12.84 14.48 0.20
CA LEU A 82 12.93 13.68 1.43
C LEU A 82 13.85 14.32 2.47
N TYR A 83 15.01 14.80 2.05
CA TYR A 83 15.91 15.53 2.97
C TYR A 83 15.17 16.67 3.69
N LYS A 84 14.39 17.45 2.95
CA LYS A 84 13.61 18.55 3.52
C LYS A 84 12.54 18.03 4.48
N LEU A 85 11.77 17.04 4.07
CA LEU A 85 10.69 16.45 4.87
C LEU A 85 11.21 15.84 6.18
N TYR A 86 12.30 15.06 6.12
CA TYR A 86 12.94 14.48 7.30
C TYR A 86 13.45 15.56 8.26
N LYS A 87 14.08 16.60 7.72
CA LYS A 87 14.57 17.72 8.52
C LYS A 87 13.44 18.47 9.22
N GLU A 88 12.33 18.72 8.54
CA GLU A 88 11.15 19.39 9.10
C GLU A 88 10.47 18.52 10.19
N ALA A 89 10.50 17.19 10.03
CA ALA A 89 10.03 16.24 11.04
C ALA A 89 11.01 16.01 12.20
N GLY A 90 12.18 16.64 12.19
CA GLY A 90 13.21 16.43 13.22
C GLY A 90 13.93 15.08 13.11
N LEU A 91 13.85 14.41 11.98
CA LEU A 91 14.42 13.09 11.75
C LEU A 91 15.80 13.15 11.08
N ALA A 92 16.63 12.14 11.36
CA ALA A 92 17.93 12.02 10.71
C ALA A 92 17.79 11.65 9.22
N PHE A 93 18.62 12.26 8.37
CA PHE A 93 18.69 11.95 6.94
C PHE A 93 20.14 11.77 6.48
N PRO A 94 20.48 10.74 5.68
CA PRO A 94 19.58 9.64 5.29
C PRO A 94 19.17 8.77 6.50
N PRO A 95 17.96 8.21 6.51
CA PRO A 95 17.60 7.27 7.57
C PRO A 95 18.41 5.99 7.45
N ALA A 96 18.54 5.26 8.55
CA ALA A 96 19.12 3.94 8.50
C ALA A 96 18.32 3.06 7.53
N SER A 97 19.02 2.34 6.64
CA SER A 97 18.35 1.40 5.74
C SER A 97 18.03 0.13 6.51
N PRO A 98 16.74 -0.23 6.68
CA PRO A 98 16.42 -1.49 7.32
C PRO A 98 16.78 -2.64 6.40
N ASP A 99 17.55 -3.59 6.89
CA ASP A 99 17.87 -4.81 6.15
C ASP A 99 16.71 -5.82 6.20
N THR A 100 15.88 -5.72 7.23
CA THR A 100 14.73 -6.60 7.46
C THR A 100 13.46 -5.81 7.80
N THR A 101 12.31 -6.44 7.67
CA THR A 101 11.01 -5.86 8.06
C THR A 101 10.98 -5.52 9.56
N SER A 102 11.60 -6.36 10.42
CA SER A 102 11.68 -6.10 11.86
C SER A 102 12.43 -4.80 12.16
N GLN A 103 13.54 -4.53 11.46
CA GLN A 103 14.28 -3.28 11.61
C GLN A 103 13.49 -2.06 11.10
N PHE A 104 12.63 -2.25 10.09
CA PHE A 104 11.75 -1.18 9.64
C PHE A 104 10.84 -0.68 10.77
N PHE A 105 10.33 -1.58 11.62
CA PHE A 105 9.50 -1.23 12.78
C PHE A 105 10.23 -0.51 13.89
N GLU A 106 11.44 -0.97 14.20
CA GLU A 106 12.28 -0.30 15.19
C GLU A 106 12.56 1.15 14.80
N LEU A 107 12.64 1.42 13.49
CA LEU A 107 12.90 2.75 12.95
C LEU A 107 11.64 3.64 12.85
N VAL A 108 10.48 3.02 12.64
CA VAL A 108 9.20 3.76 12.56
C VAL A 108 8.72 4.20 13.95
N GLY A 109 9.24 3.56 15.02
CA GLY A 109 8.84 3.85 16.39
C GLY A 109 7.64 3.02 16.85
N SER A 110 7.45 2.97 18.18
CA SER A 110 6.41 2.17 18.82
C SER A 110 5.10 2.92 19.07
N ASP A 111 4.96 4.12 18.52
CA ASP A 111 3.74 4.89 18.66
C ASP A 111 2.67 4.24 17.78
N ASN A 112 2.03 3.19 18.34
CA ASN A 112 1.00 2.38 17.72
C ASN A 112 -0.26 3.21 17.45
N GLU A 113 -0.16 4.20 16.59
CA GLU A 113 -1.32 4.95 16.10
C GLU A 113 -1.80 4.39 14.78
N GLY A 114 -3.10 4.22 14.64
CA GLY A 114 -3.70 3.77 13.40
C GLY A 114 -4.76 2.68 13.58
N PRO A 115 -5.45 2.31 12.50
CA PRO A 115 -6.57 1.37 12.53
C PRO A 115 -6.21 -0.05 12.98
N LEU A 116 -4.94 -0.46 12.86
CA LEU A 116 -4.43 -1.76 13.27
C LEU A 116 -3.53 -1.67 14.52
N SER A 117 -3.62 -0.57 15.26
CA SER A 117 -2.88 -0.38 16.51
C SER A 117 -3.12 -1.51 17.50
N GLY A 118 -2.05 -1.96 18.14
CA GLY A 118 -2.09 -3.06 19.11
C GLY A 118 -2.12 -4.47 18.51
N LEU A 119 -2.26 -4.60 17.18
CA LEU A 119 -2.24 -5.88 16.50
C LEU A 119 -0.83 -6.30 16.09
N SER A 120 -0.55 -7.61 16.18
CA SER A 120 0.69 -8.22 15.73
C SER A 120 0.39 -9.15 14.55
N LEU A 121 0.97 -8.84 13.39
CA LEU A 121 0.71 -9.55 12.15
C LEU A 121 1.91 -10.43 11.77
N CYS A 122 1.63 -11.66 11.33
CA CYS A 122 2.57 -12.50 10.61
C CYS A 122 2.22 -12.49 9.13
N LEU A 123 3.14 -12.05 8.28
CA LEU A 123 2.95 -12.08 6.83
C LEU A 123 3.53 -13.39 6.27
N ARG A 124 2.68 -14.24 5.74
CA ARG A 124 3.13 -15.50 5.11
C ARG A 124 3.89 -15.20 3.82
N ARG A 125 4.80 -16.10 3.42
CA ARG A 125 5.66 -15.93 2.23
C ARG A 125 4.87 -15.71 0.94
N GLU A 126 3.77 -16.40 0.77
CA GLU A 126 2.86 -16.27 -0.36
C GLU A 126 2.13 -14.91 -0.39
N ALA A 127 1.99 -14.25 0.75
CA ALA A 127 1.43 -12.92 0.91
C ALA A 127 2.50 -11.84 1.11
N SER A 128 3.79 -12.19 0.92
CA SER A 128 4.91 -11.25 1.07
C SER A 128 5.02 -10.33 -0.15
N TYR A 129 4.05 -9.45 -0.28
CA TYR A 129 4.06 -8.40 -1.30
C TYR A 129 4.91 -7.22 -0.83
N SER A 130 5.62 -6.57 -1.76
CA SER A 130 6.51 -5.44 -1.47
C SER A 130 5.81 -4.19 -0.88
N TRP A 131 4.50 -4.20 -0.80
CA TRP A 131 3.67 -3.12 -0.28
C TRP A 131 2.98 -3.46 1.05
N LEU A 132 2.84 -4.76 1.38
CA LEU A 132 1.98 -5.20 2.47
C LEU A 132 2.56 -4.87 3.85
N ASP A 133 3.87 -5.08 4.03
CA ASP A 133 4.59 -4.70 5.23
C ASP A 133 4.49 -3.19 5.45
N PHE A 134 4.73 -2.40 4.43
CA PHE A 134 4.58 -0.95 4.48
C PHE A 134 3.14 -0.53 4.87
N ALA A 135 2.11 -1.12 4.25
CA ALA A 135 0.72 -0.78 4.53
C ALA A 135 0.33 -1.16 5.96
N ALA A 136 0.72 -2.35 6.42
CA ALA A 136 0.45 -2.82 7.78
C ALA A 136 1.10 -1.93 8.84
N CYS A 137 2.39 -1.57 8.64
CA CYS A 137 3.11 -0.66 9.53
C CYS A 137 2.48 0.72 9.58
N SER A 138 2.16 1.27 8.40
CA SER A 138 1.53 2.60 8.33
C SER A 138 0.14 2.63 8.97
N ALA A 139 -0.53 1.48 9.03
CA ALA A 139 -1.80 1.29 9.72
C ALA A 139 -1.65 1.04 11.24
N GLY A 140 -0.42 1.02 11.78
CA GLY A 140 -0.13 0.86 13.20
C GLY A 140 0.08 -0.58 13.68
N ALA A 141 0.07 -1.57 12.78
CA ALA A 141 0.34 -2.96 13.15
C ALA A 141 1.84 -3.23 13.34
N ARG A 142 2.18 -4.20 14.18
CA ARG A 142 3.54 -4.75 14.27
C ARG A 142 3.65 -6.03 13.48
N ILE A 143 4.73 -6.21 12.73
CA ILE A 143 5.02 -7.46 12.04
C ILE A 143 5.97 -8.29 12.91
N VAL A 144 5.57 -9.50 13.16
CA VAL A 144 6.26 -10.43 14.05
C VAL A 144 6.27 -11.83 13.44
N ASP A 145 7.08 -12.71 14.04
CA ASP A 145 7.05 -14.12 13.68
C ASP A 145 5.70 -14.77 14.05
N GLU A 146 5.40 -15.87 13.39
CA GLU A 146 4.12 -16.57 13.56
C GLU A 146 3.83 -16.98 15.00
N ALA A 147 4.86 -17.30 15.78
CA ALA A 147 4.69 -17.67 17.20
C ALA A 147 4.15 -16.54 18.08
N ALA A 148 4.40 -15.27 17.71
CA ALA A 148 4.06 -14.09 18.51
C ALA A 148 2.91 -13.27 17.91
N CYS A 149 2.35 -13.67 16.76
CA CYS A 149 1.32 -12.90 16.08
C CYS A 149 -0.08 -13.19 16.65
N THR A 150 -0.95 -12.18 16.54
CA THR A 150 -2.39 -12.29 16.77
C THR A 150 -3.14 -12.62 15.48
N HIS A 151 -2.61 -12.18 14.34
CA HIS A 151 -3.21 -12.35 13.02
C HIS A 151 -2.19 -12.89 12.03
N VAL A 152 -2.61 -13.85 11.23
CA VAL A 152 -1.83 -14.41 10.12
C VAL A 152 -2.40 -13.89 8.81
N VAL A 153 -1.59 -13.17 8.05
CA VAL A 153 -1.99 -12.70 6.71
C VAL A 153 -1.52 -13.70 5.66
N ALA A 154 -2.47 -14.32 4.96
CA ALA A 154 -2.22 -15.34 3.96
C ALA A 154 -3.16 -15.16 2.76
N ASP A 155 -2.64 -15.40 1.56
CA ASP A 155 -3.38 -15.28 0.29
C ASP A 155 -4.08 -16.60 -0.12
N ARG A 156 -3.70 -17.70 0.50
CA ARG A 156 -4.19 -19.05 0.17
C ARG A 156 -4.72 -19.77 1.39
N VAL A 157 -5.58 -20.75 1.13
CA VAL A 157 -6.05 -21.68 2.18
C VAL A 157 -4.87 -22.35 2.85
N LEU A 158 -4.77 -22.22 4.14
CA LEU A 158 -3.77 -22.90 4.96
C LEU A 158 -4.26 -24.31 5.28
N LYS A 159 -3.38 -25.31 5.17
CA LYS A 159 -3.70 -26.72 5.47
C LYS A 159 -3.94 -26.94 6.97
N GLU A 160 -3.23 -26.18 7.79
CA GLU A 160 -3.33 -26.21 9.24
C GLU A 160 -3.58 -24.77 9.71
N LEU A 161 -4.70 -24.55 10.34
CA LEU A 161 -5.09 -23.28 10.94
C LEU A 161 -4.87 -23.37 12.45
N ASP A 162 -4.13 -22.41 12.98
CA ASP A 162 -4.04 -22.19 14.42
C ASP A 162 -5.30 -21.43 14.87
N GLU A 163 -6.24 -22.14 15.49
CA GLU A 163 -7.53 -21.58 15.95
C GLU A 163 -7.38 -20.48 17.01
N SER A 164 -6.20 -20.35 17.60
CA SER A 164 -5.90 -19.27 18.55
C SER A 164 -5.62 -17.92 17.88
N LYS A 165 -5.51 -17.88 16.54
CA LYS A 165 -5.17 -16.71 15.76
C LYS A 165 -6.23 -16.41 14.71
N GLU A 166 -6.34 -15.13 14.37
CA GLU A 166 -7.15 -14.71 13.24
C GLU A 166 -6.37 -14.90 11.93
N HIS A 167 -7.06 -15.38 10.90
CA HIS A 167 -6.49 -15.62 9.58
C HIS A 167 -7.20 -14.72 8.56
N VAL A 168 -6.45 -13.86 7.87
CA VAL A 168 -7.01 -12.86 6.97
C VAL A 168 -6.23 -12.77 5.65
N GLN A 169 -6.91 -12.33 4.60
CA GLN A 169 -6.31 -12.03 3.31
C GLN A 169 -5.63 -10.64 3.33
N PRO A 170 -4.65 -10.38 2.42
CA PRO A 170 -3.98 -9.08 2.32
C PRO A 170 -4.92 -7.89 2.14
N GLN A 171 -6.05 -8.07 1.45
CA GLN A 171 -7.07 -7.05 1.26
C GLN A 171 -7.59 -6.47 2.59
N TRP A 172 -7.69 -7.30 3.64
CA TRP A 172 -8.13 -6.87 4.96
C TRP A 172 -7.33 -5.69 5.53
N VAL A 173 -6.00 -5.69 5.27
CA VAL A 173 -5.11 -4.60 5.71
C VAL A 173 -5.50 -3.28 5.04
N ILE A 174 -5.71 -3.32 3.73
CA ILE A 174 -6.07 -2.12 2.95
C ILE A 174 -7.47 -1.63 3.30
N ASP A 175 -8.44 -2.54 3.43
CA ASP A 175 -9.82 -2.16 3.75
C ASP A 175 -9.93 -1.64 5.20
N SER A 176 -9.10 -2.14 6.12
CA SER A 176 -8.98 -1.61 7.48
C SER A 176 -8.35 -0.21 7.48
N LEU A 177 -7.29 0.00 6.71
CA LEU A 177 -6.69 1.31 6.50
C LEU A 177 -7.72 2.32 5.98
N ASN A 178 -8.44 1.97 4.91
CA ASN A 178 -9.44 2.84 4.28
C ASN A 178 -10.62 3.18 5.20
N SER A 179 -10.98 2.27 6.12
CA SER A 179 -12.08 2.49 7.06
C SER A 179 -11.68 3.20 8.35
N GLY A 180 -10.37 3.45 8.56
CA GLY A 180 -9.83 4.03 9.78
C GLY A 180 -10.01 3.16 11.03
N ARG A 181 -10.35 1.88 10.88
CA ARG A 181 -10.51 0.89 11.97
C ARG A 181 -10.29 -0.53 11.47
N ALA A 182 -9.87 -1.44 12.35
CA ALA A 182 -9.79 -2.85 12.01
C ALA A 182 -11.16 -3.38 11.58
N LYS A 183 -11.22 -4.00 10.41
CA LYS A 183 -12.42 -4.68 9.90
C LYS A 183 -12.60 -6.04 10.60
N PRO A 184 -13.83 -6.58 10.70
CA PRO A 184 -14.03 -7.96 11.12
C PRO A 184 -13.25 -8.94 10.25
N CYS A 185 -12.57 -9.93 10.85
CA CYS A 185 -11.73 -10.88 10.12
C CYS A 185 -12.55 -11.91 9.33
N ALA A 186 -13.74 -12.28 9.82
CA ALA A 186 -14.55 -13.35 9.24
C ALA A 186 -14.81 -13.24 7.73
N PRO A 187 -15.11 -12.05 7.13
CA PRO A 187 -15.30 -11.93 5.69
C PRO A 187 -14.01 -12.02 4.85
N TYR A 188 -12.85 -12.03 5.49
CA TYR A 188 -11.55 -12.01 4.82
C TYR A 188 -10.75 -13.29 5.03
N LYS A 189 -11.41 -14.40 5.33
CA LYS A 189 -10.71 -15.68 5.53
C LYS A 189 -9.97 -16.11 4.27
N PRO A 190 -8.72 -16.61 4.38
CA PRO A 190 -7.97 -17.09 3.24
C PRO A 190 -8.70 -18.21 2.48
N GLY A 191 -8.81 -18.03 1.15
CA GLY A 191 -9.51 -18.95 0.25
C GLY A 191 -11.01 -18.73 0.12
N GLU A 192 -11.60 -17.81 0.87
CA GLU A 192 -12.97 -17.34 0.68
C GLU A 192 -13.02 -16.11 -0.23
N ASN A 193 -14.20 -15.79 -0.76
CA ASN A 193 -14.38 -14.56 -1.51
C ASN A 193 -14.40 -13.38 -0.55
N ALA A 194 -13.38 -12.54 -0.62
CA ALA A 194 -13.35 -11.30 0.14
C ALA A 194 -14.48 -10.34 -0.31
N PRO A 195 -14.90 -9.40 0.54
CA PRO A 195 -15.84 -8.35 0.17
C PRO A 195 -15.37 -7.56 -1.07
N PRO A 196 -16.28 -6.93 -1.82
CA PRO A 196 -15.92 -6.07 -2.94
C PRO A 196 -14.90 -5.01 -2.52
N HIS A 197 -13.76 -4.95 -3.22
CA HIS A 197 -12.71 -3.97 -2.99
C HIS A 197 -12.97 -2.73 -3.85
N LEU A 198 -13.64 -1.74 -3.26
CA LEU A 198 -13.99 -0.52 -3.97
C LEU A 198 -12.86 0.51 -3.88
N SER A 199 -12.69 1.27 -4.96
CA SER A 199 -11.70 2.35 -4.99
C SER A 199 -12.11 3.49 -4.05
N PRO A 200 -11.27 3.86 -3.07
CA PRO A 200 -11.56 4.99 -2.18
C PRO A 200 -11.26 6.36 -2.84
N PHE A 201 -10.84 6.36 -4.11
CA PHE A 201 -10.44 7.55 -4.86
C PHE A 201 -11.52 8.06 -5.81
N VAL A 202 -12.55 7.25 -6.05
CA VAL A 202 -13.73 7.64 -6.83
C VAL A 202 -14.73 8.22 -5.85
N GLU A 203 -15.17 9.45 -6.08
CA GLU A 203 -16.35 9.96 -5.41
C GLU A 203 -17.53 9.13 -5.91
N PRO A 204 -18.51 8.75 -5.05
CA PRO A 204 -19.71 8.11 -5.54
C PRO A 204 -20.33 9.09 -6.57
N ASP A 205 -20.34 8.67 -7.82
CA ASP A 205 -21.02 9.42 -8.88
C ASP A 205 -22.42 9.72 -8.38
N GLU A 206 -22.81 10.99 -8.43
CA GLU A 206 -24.20 11.38 -8.40
C GLU A 206 -24.84 10.55 -9.50
N GLU A 207 -25.76 9.65 -9.16
CA GLU A 207 -26.45 8.79 -10.11
C GLU A 207 -26.94 9.69 -11.24
N GLU A 208 -26.31 9.58 -12.41
CA GLU A 208 -26.84 10.18 -13.62
C GLU A 208 -28.23 9.54 -13.82
N ASP A 209 -29.24 10.31 -13.47
CA ASP A 209 -30.64 10.03 -13.75
C ASP A 209 -30.78 10.03 -15.28
N GLU A 210 -30.43 8.89 -15.92
CA GLU A 210 -30.73 8.65 -17.31
C GLU A 210 -32.27 8.64 -17.45
N GLY A 211 -32.77 9.87 -17.59
CA GLY A 211 -34.14 10.10 -17.99
C GLY A 211 -34.43 9.31 -19.25
N SER A 212 -35.32 8.33 -19.12
CA SER A 212 -35.88 7.55 -20.21
C SER A 212 -36.64 8.49 -21.13
N ASP A 213 -35.98 9.03 -22.15
CA ASP A 213 -36.66 9.59 -23.33
C ASP A 213 -37.26 8.42 -24.12
N SER A 214 -38.51 8.12 -23.78
CA SER A 214 -39.38 7.33 -24.61
C SER A 214 -39.85 8.20 -25.78
N ASP A 215 -39.12 8.14 -26.88
CA ASP A 215 -39.61 8.66 -28.17
C ASP A 215 -40.83 7.84 -28.64
N ASP A 216 -42.00 8.40 -28.32
CA ASP A 216 -43.28 8.04 -28.92
C ASP A 216 -43.29 8.56 -30.36
N ALA A 217 -42.84 7.75 -31.30
CA ALA A 217 -43.02 8.02 -32.73
C ALA A 217 -44.43 7.64 -33.14
N GLY A 218 -45.32 8.60 -33.03
CA GLY A 218 -46.67 8.54 -33.59
C GLY A 218 -46.67 8.27 -35.10
N SER A 219 -47.33 7.21 -35.46
CA SER A 219 -47.76 6.86 -36.82
C SER A 219 -48.87 7.79 -37.22
N GLU A 220 -48.71 8.51 -38.35
CA GLU A 220 -49.84 8.99 -39.16
C GLU A 220 -49.60 8.69 -40.63
N ALA A 221 -50.58 7.93 -41.18
CA ALA A 221 -51.22 7.86 -42.48
C ALA A 221 -50.41 8.10 -43.78
#